data_013c10b15cc2bc7d8d6e4d5dc38ddaed
#
_entry.id   013c10b15cc2bc7d8d6e4d5dc38ddaed
#
_cell.length_a   1.000
_cell.length_b   1.000
_cell.length_c   1.000
_cell.angle_alpha   90.00
_cell.angle_beta   90.00
_cell.angle_gamma   90.00
#
_symmetry.space_group_name_H-M   'P 1'
#
loop_
_entity.id
_entity.type
_entity.pdbx_description
1 polymer ?
#
loop_
_entity_poly.entity_id
_entity_poly.type
_entity_poly.pdbx_seq_one_letter_code
_entity_poly.pdbx_strand_id
1 'polypeptide(L)'
;MCAWPGCPMGRGWDETGEKGICIVTIGEETRVQTRSLNLPTFFDLEAEVDGDPVAAVEAVLPAVPGEDFYRVTLTGNCNVDLEELKREFVDFPNLELRDRTEPPVEIWPDADKDSLEGIYFGMLRKAMEDSPENARQIQLAAEISRKLLSGREVKL
;
A
#
# COMPACT_ATOMS: atom_id res chain seq x y z
N MET A 1 13.56 -20.12 -31.58
CA MET A 1 12.66 -19.23 -30.78
C MET A 1 11.71 -20.13 -30.03
N CYS A 2 11.57 -19.96 -28.69
CA CYS A 2 10.62 -20.68 -27.88
C CYS A 2 9.55 -19.69 -27.39
N ALA A 3 8.30 -20.09 -27.44
CA ALA A 3 7.18 -19.27 -26.92
C ALA A 3 6.31 -20.14 -26.00
N TRP A 4 5.94 -19.58 -24.86
CA TRP A 4 5.04 -20.18 -23.88
C TRP A 4 3.75 -19.39 -23.93
N PRO A 5 2.61 -19.97 -24.33
CA PRO A 5 1.36 -19.21 -24.47
C PRO A 5 0.79 -18.75 -23.11
N GLY A 6 1.16 -19.41 -22.02
CA GLY A 6 0.59 -19.12 -20.71
C GLY A 6 -0.91 -19.42 -20.64
N CYS A 7 -1.63 -18.70 -19.77
CA CYS A 7 -3.09 -18.73 -19.67
C CYS A 7 -3.71 -17.54 -20.42
N PRO A 8 -4.88 -17.71 -21.07
CA PRO A 8 -5.55 -16.63 -21.78
C PRO A 8 -6.15 -15.56 -20.84
N MET A 9 -6.45 -15.94 -19.59
CA MET A 9 -6.98 -15.09 -18.54
C MET A 9 -6.38 -15.52 -17.20
N GLY A 10 -6.03 -14.60 -16.33
CA GLY A 10 -5.65 -14.89 -14.95
C GLY A 10 -6.79 -15.56 -14.19
N ARG A 11 -6.48 -16.46 -13.27
CA ARG A 11 -7.45 -17.19 -12.44
C ARG A 11 -7.38 -16.79 -10.97
N GLY A 12 -6.46 -15.91 -10.62
CA GLY A 12 -6.25 -15.46 -9.26
C GLY A 12 -5.11 -14.46 -9.14
N TRP A 13 -4.83 -14.09 -7.91
CA TRP A 13 -3.84 -13.06 -7.55
C TRP A 13 -2.38 -13.47 -7.75
N ASP A 14 -2.11 -14.70 -8.07
CA ASP A 14 -0.83 -15.27 -8.50
C ASP A 14 -0.59 -15.15 -10.01
N GLU A 15 -1.62 -14.79 -10.77
CA GLU A 15 -1.59 -14.62 -12.21
C GLU A 15 -1.98 -13.21 -12.64
N THR A 16 -1.39 -12.19 -12.03
CA THR A 16 -1.68 -10.77 -12.30
C THR A 16 -1.22 -10.31 -13.68
N GLY A 17 -1.70 -9.15 -14.10
CA GLY A 17 -1.32 -8.47 -15.34
C GLY A 17 -2.00 -9.01 -16.58
N GLU A 18 -1.79 -8.28 -17.66
CA GLU A 18 -2.40 -8.55 -18.98
C GLU A 18 -2.02 -9.93 -19.52
N LYS A 19 -3.00 -10.65 -20.01
CA LYS A 19 -2.86 -11.99 -20.59
C LYS A 19 -3.22 -11.98 -22.08
N GLY A 20 -2.88 -13.07 -22.77
CA GLY A 20 -3.14 -13.14 -24.18
C GLY A 20 -2.90 -14.51 -24.79
N ILE A 21 -2.91 -14.54 -26.10
CA ILE A 21 -2.67 -15.76 -26.90
C ILE A 21 -1.49 -15.55 -27.84
N CYS A 22 -0.83 -16.66 -28.18
CA CYS A 22 0.16 -16.70 -29.25
C CYS A 22 -0.49 -17.28 -30.51
N ILE A 23 -0.42 -16.54 -31.62
CA ILE A 23 -0.80 -17.00 -32.94
C ILE A 23 0.48 -17.42 -33.65
N VAL A 24 0.57 -18.68 -34.02
CA VAL A 24 1.70 -19.26 -34.74
C VAL A 24 1.30 -19.53 -36.17
N THR A 25 1.93 -18.88 -37.12
CA THR A 25 1.78 -19.14 -38.55
C THR A 25 2.97 -19.96 -39.02
N ILE A 26 2.71 -21.14 -39.53
CA ILE A 26 3.70 -22.08 -40.06
C ILE A 26 3.70 -21.99 -41.58
N GLY A 27 4.84 -21.65 -42.18
CA GLY A 27 5.05 -21.56 -43.62
C GLY A 27 6.54 -21.75 -43.90
N GLU A 28 7.06 -21.19 -44.98
CA GLU A 28 8.52 -21.17 -45.26
C GLU A 28 9.28 -20.56 -44.09
N GLU A 29 8.67 -19.55 -43.46
CA GLU A 29 9.13 -18.97 -42.18
C GLU A 29 8.03 -19.13 -41.14
N THR A 30 8.40 -19.59 -39.94
CA THR A 30 7.47 -19.61 -38.79
C THR A 30 7.41 -18.25 -38.14
N ARG A 31 6.21 -17.70 -38.01
CA ARG A 31 5.95 -16.40 -37.35
C ARG A 31 5.10 -16.62 -36.11
N VAL A 32 5.51 -15.95 -35.01
CA VAL A 32 4.78 -15.96 -33.76
C VAL A 32 4.33 -14.51 -33.46
N GLN A 33 3.04 -14.32 -33.24
CA GLN A 33 2.43 -13.06 -32.85
C GLN A 33 1.71 -13.23 -31.52
N THR A 34 1.95 -12.33 -30.60
CA THR A 34 1.19 -12.27 -29.34
C THR A 34 0.00 -11.32 -29.53
N ARG A 35 -1.18 -11.76 -29.10
CA ARG A 35 -2.39 -10.92 -29.02
C ARG A 35 -2.91 -10.91 -27.61
N SER A 36 -3.08 -9.69 -27.09
CA SER A 36 -3.85 -9.47 -25.87
C SER A 36 -5.33 -9.79 -26.12
N LEU A 37 -5.97 -10.33 -25.11
CA LEU A 37 -7.41 -10.54 -25.07
C LEU A 37 -7.98 -9.52 -24.09
N ASN A 38 -9.07 -8.83 -24.47
CA ASN A 38 -9.79 -7.94 -23.59
C ASN A 38 -10.62 -8.76 -22.58
N LEU A 39 -9.93 -9.44 -21.69
CA LEU A 39 -10.52 -10.23 -20.61
C LEU A 39 -10.19 -9.57 -19.27
N PRO A 40 -11.03 -9.78 -18.24
CA PRO A 40 -10.77 -9.23 -16.91
C PRO A 40 -9.38 -9.62 -16.41
N THR A 41 -8.67 -8.62 -15.88
CA THR A 41 -7.28 -8.72 -15.44
C THR A 41 -7.19 -8.54 -13.93
N PHE A 42 -6.26 -9.25 -13.30
CA PHE A 42 -5.99 -9.10 -11.87
C PHE A 42 -4.87 -8.08 -11.65
N PHE A 43 -5.16 -7.07 -10.82
CA PHE A 43 -4.21 -6.04 -10.40
C PHE A 43 -4.00 -6.10 -8.89
N ASP A 44 -2.76 -6.32 -8.45
CA ASP A 44 -2.37 -6.28 -7.04
C ASP A 44 -1.62 -4.97 -6.81
N LEU A 45 -2.24 -4.06 -6.08
CA LEU A 45 -1.84 -2.67 -5.92
C LEU A 45 -1.53 -2.38 -4.45
N GLU A 46 -0.65 -1.43 -4.21
CA GLU A 46 -0.34 -0.93 -2.88
C GLU A 46 -0.66 0.56 -2.81
N ALA A 47 -1.35 0.98 -1.75
CA ALA A 47 -1.71 2.36 -1.48
C ALA A 47 -1.17 2.78 -0.12
N GLU A 48 -0.25 3.75 -0.12
CA GLU A 48 0.25 4.36 1.11
C GLU A 48 -0.74 5.43 1.58
N VAL A 49 -1.26 5.26 2.79
CA VAL A 49 -2.22 6.18 3.39
C VAL A 49 -1.47 7.23 4.19
N ASP A 50 -1.48 8.47 3.69
CA ASP A 50 -1.01 9.66 4.38
C ASP A 50 -2.22 10.60 4.63
N GLY A 51 -2.97 10.30 5.68
CA GLY A 51 -4.15 11.04 6.11
C GLY A 51 -5.47 10.47 5.60
N ASP A 52 -5.80 10.64 4.32
CA ASP A 52 -7.09 10.23 3.74
C ASP A 52 -6.98 8.86 3.02
N PRO A 53 -7.59 7.78 3.57
CA PRO A 53 -7.56 6.47 2.94
C PRO A 53 -8.37 6.40 1.63
N VAL A 54 -9.41 7.22 1.46
CA VAL A 54 -10.19 7.26 0.22
C VAL A 54 -9.33 7.79 -0.91
N ALA A 55 -8.68 8.94 -0.70
CA ALA A 55 -7.78 9.54 -1.69
C ALA A 55 -6.61 8.60 -2.05
N ALA A 56 -6.07 7.85 -1.08
CA ALA A 56 -5.00 6.89 -1.34
C ALA A 56 -5.45 5.74 -2.25
N VAL A 57 -6.66 5.21 -2.06
CA VAL A 57 -7.23 4.16 -2.90
C VAL A 57 -7.59 4.70 -4.29
N GLU A 58 -8.20 5.89 -4.38
CA GLU A 58 -8.51 6.55 -5.65
C GLU A 58 -7.27 6.78 -6.52
N ALA A 59 -6.13 7.10 -5.91
CA ALA A 59 -4.88 7.36 -6.62
C ALA A 59 -4.34 6.14 -7.37
N VAL A 60 -4.67 4.93 -6.94
CA VAL A 60 -4.17 3.68 -7.54
C VAL A 60 -5.23 2.97 -8.40
N LEU A 61 -6.51 3.29 -8.23
CA LEU A 61 -7.58 2.73 -9.04
C LEU A 61 -7.77 3.52 -10.34
N PRO A 62 -8.30 2.90 -11.42
CA PRO A 62 -8.66 3.62 -12.63
C PRO A 62 -9.85 4.54 -12.38
N ALA A 63 -9.92 5.67 -13.11
CA ALA A 63 -11.02 6.63 -12.98
C ALA A 63 -12.38 6.06 -13.36
N VAL A 64 -12.42 4.97 -14.13
CA VAL A 64 -13.67 4.33 -14.58
C VAL A 64 -13.62 2.86 -14.17
N PRO A 65 -14.57 2.41 -13.35
CA PRO A 65 -14.70 1.00 -13.00
C PRO A 65 -14.88 0.12 -14.24
N GLY A 66 -14.27 -1.06 -14.22
CA GLY A 66 -14.36 -2.06 -15.27
C GLY A 66 -14.72 -3.43 -14.70
N GLU A 67 -14.51 -4.47 -15.51
CA GLU A 67 -14.69 -5.88 -15.10
C GLU A 67 -13.43 -6.47 -14.44
N ASP A 68 -12.35 -5.69 -14.36
CA ASP A 68 -11.08 -6.10 -13.78
C ASP A 68 -11.19 -6.33 -12.27
N PHE A 69 -10.26 -7.13 -11.76
CA PHE A 69 -10.15 -7.46 -10.34
C PHE A 69 -9.02 -6.63 -9.73
N TYR A 70 -9.33 -5.88 -8.69
CA TYR A 70 -8.39 -5.04 -7.97
C TYR A 70 -8.22 -5.52 -6.54
N ARG A 71 -6.99 -5.75 -6.13
CA ARG A 71 -6.64 -5.89 -4.72
C ARG A 71 -5.79 -4.69 -4.35
N VAL A 72 -6.24 -3.90 -3.38
CA VAL A 72 -5.48 -2.78 -2.85
C VAL A 72 -5.06 -3.08 -1.43
N THR A 73 -3.76 -3.15 -1.20
CA THR A 73 -3.17 -3.29 0.12
C THR A 73 -2.83 -1.92 0.66
N LEU A 74 -3.49 -1.53 1.74
CA LEU A 74 -3.26 -0.26 2.43
C LEU A 74 -2.06 -0.39 3.35
N THR A 75 -1.17 0.58 3.29
CA THR A 75 0.01 0.71 4.17
C THR A 75 0.05 2.12 4.76
N GLY A 76 0.87 2.34 5.77
CA GLY A 76 1.01 3.65 6.42
C GLY A 76 0.70 3.62 7.92
N ASN A 77 0.79 4.80 8.56
CA ASN A 77 0.59 4.93 10.01
C ASN A 77 -0.79 5.55 10.31
N CYS A 78 -1.84 4.77 10.18
CA CYS A 78 -3.22 5.21 10.42
C CYS A 78 -4.08 4.04 10.89
N ASN A 79 -5.30 4.35 11.33
CA ASN A 79 -6.34 3.37 11.53
C ASN A 79 -7.34 3.52 10.39
N VAL A 80 -7.65 2.41 9.71
CA VAL A 80 -8.60 2.40 8.61
C VAL A 80 -9.78 1.49 8.96
N ASP A 81 -11.00 2.00 8.78
CA ASP A 81 -12.19 1.18 8.78
C ASP A 81 -12.44 0.67 7.35
N LEU A 82 -12.10 -0.60 7.11
CA LEU A 82 -12.25 -1.22 5.78
C LEU A 82 -13.72 -1.29 5.33
N GLU A 83 -14.67 -1.43 6.26
CA GLU A 83 -16.09 -1.54 5.92
C GLU A 83 -16.64 -0.17 5.48
N GLU A 84 -16.23 0.91 6.13
CA GLU A 84 -16.56 2.26 5.73
C GLU A 84 -15.90 2.60 4.38
N LEU A 85 -14.60 2.34 4.26
CA LEU A 85 -13.83 2.59 3.03
C LEU A 85 -14.42 1.84 1.83
N LYS A 86 -14.84 0.60 1.99
CA LYS A 86 -15.43 -0.20 0.91
C LYS A 86 -16.76 0.36 0.39
N ARG A 87 -17.50 1.08 1.21
CA ARG A 87 -18.76 1.72 0.80
C ARG A 87 -18.55 2.87 -0.16
N GLU A 88 -17.40 3.56 -0.08
CA GLU A 88 -17.05 4.62 -1.02
C GLU A 88 -16.75 4.08 -2.43
N PHE A 89 -16.37 2.79 -2.54
CA PHE A 89 -16.00 2.13 -3.78
C PHE A 89 -17.04 1.10 -4.26
N VAL A 90 -18.32 1.36 -4.04
CA VAL A 90 -19.43 0.47 -4.43
C VAL A 90 -19.47 0.18 -5.94
N ASP A 91 -18.96 1.10 -6.75
CA ASP A 91 -18.89 0.98 -8.21
C ASP A 91 -17.79 0.01 -8.69
N PHE A 92 -16.91 -0.45 -7.79
CA PHE A 92 -15.87 -1.44 -8.05
C PHE A 92 -16.28 -2.82 -7.51
N PRO A 93 -17.06 -3.63 -8.25
CA PRO A 93 -17.63 -4.87 -7.72
C PRO A 93 -16.58 -5.93 -7.39
N ASN A 94 -15.41 -5.86 -8.03
CA ASN A 94 -14.30 -6.80 -7.88
C ASN A 94 -13.14 -6.19 -7.08
N LEU A 95 -13.42 -5.29 -6.14
CA LEU A 95 -12.41 -4.69 -5.26
C LEU A 95 -12.25 -5.48 -3.95
N GLU A 96 -11.02 -5.91 -3.68
CA GLU A 96 -10.56 -6.46 -2.41
C GLU A 96 -9.66 -5.44 -1.72
N LEU A 97 -10.03 -5.00 -0.51
CA LEU A 97 -9.19 -4.13 0.32
C LEU A 97 -8.51 -4.97 1.40
N ARG A 98 -7.21 -4.73 1.60
CA ARG A 98 -6.40 -5.35 2.65
C ARG A 98 -5.76 -4.29 3.51
N ASP A 99 -5.92 -4.41 4.82
CA ASP A 99 -5.29 -3.53 5.77
C ASP A 99 -3.94 -4.10 6.23
N ARG A 100 -2.89 -3.34 5.97
CA ARG A 100 -1.54 -3.50 6.53
C ARG A 100 -1.05 -2.18 7.13
N THR A 101 -1.98 -1.29 7.48
CA THR A 101 -1.62 -0.07 8.18
C THR A 101 -1.19 -0.40 9.61
N GLU A 102 -0.33 0.42 10.16
CA GLU A 102 0.04 0.37 11.57
C GLU A 102 -0.69 1.51 12.30
N PRO A 103 -1.28 1.27 13.48
CA PRO A 103 -1.88 2.36 14.24
C PRO A 103 -0.83 3.43 14.52
N PRO A 104 -1.20 4.73 14.46
CA PRO A 104 -0.30 5.82 14.74
C PRO A 104 0.37 5.63 16.10
N VAL A 105 1.67 5.86 16.14
CA VAL A 105 2.41 5.77 17.40
C VAL A 105 2.19 7.10 18.14
N GLU A 106 1.48 7.03 19.26
CA GLU A 106 1.41 8.18 20.17
C GLU A 106 2.79 8.41 20.80
N ILE A 107 3.45 9.49 20.38
CA ILE A 107 4.87 9.73 20.72
C ILE A 107 5.02 10.20 22.16
N TRP A 108 4.07 11.00 22.66
CA TRP A 108 4.21 11.77 23.90
C TRP A 108 3.36 11.31 25.11
N PRO A 109 2.71 10.13 25.13
CA PRO A 109 1.76 9.78 26.19
C PRO A 109 2.41 9.68 27.57
N ASP A 110 3.71 9.40 27.59
CA ASP A 110 4.49 9.20 28.81
C ASP A 110 5.46 10.34 29.13
N ALA A 111 5.46 11.44 28.33
CA ALA A 111 6.41 12.54 28.46
C ALA A 111 6.34 13.28 29.79
N ASP A 112 5.26 13.14 30.54
CA ASP A 112 5.04 13.77 31.85
C ASP A 112 5.15 12.77 33.02
N LYS A 113 5.48 11.50 32.75
CA LYS A 113 5.64 10.47 33.77
C LYS A 113 7.03 10.55 34.41
N ASP A 114 7.08 10.28 35.72
CA ASP A 114 8.34 10.15 36.47
C ASP A 114 8.98 8.77 36.21
N SER A 115 9.46 8.59 34.99
CA SER A 115 10.14 7.39 34.50
C SER A 115 11.26 7.78 33.55
N LEU A 116 12.20 6.86 33.31
CA LEU A 116 13.30 7.11 32.35
C LEU A 116 12.78 7.47 30.95
N GLU A 117 11.76 6.77 30.48
CA GLU A 117 11.08 7.08 29.21
C GLU A 117 10.42 8.45 29.26
N GLY A 118 9.70 8.77 30.35
CA GLY A 118 9.04 10.06 30.53
C GLY A 118 10.03 11.22 30.50
N ILE A 119 11.12 11.10 31.20
CA ILE A 119 12.21 12.10 31.19
C ILE A 119 12.77 12.25 29.76
N TYR A 120 13.06 11.15 29.08
CA TYR A 120 13.61 11.17 27.73
C TYR A 120 12.67 11.86 26.73
N PHE A 121 11.39 11.45 26.67
CA PHE A 121 10.40 12.05 25.77
C PHE A 121 10.07 13.49 26.17
N GLY A 122 10.05 13.81 27.45
CA GLY A 122 9.91 15.19 27.95
C GLY A 122 11.03 16.10 27.46
N MET A 123 12.29 15.61 27.48
CA MET A 123 13.43 16.35 26.94
C MET A 123 13.34 16.56 25.44
N LEU A 124 12.90 15.55 24.67
CA LEU A 124 12.71 15.69 23.23
C LEU A 124 11.60 16.69 22.89
N ARG A 125 10.46 16.64 23.61
CA ARG A 125 9.36 17.60 23.44
C ARG A 125 9.83 19.02 23.69
N LYS A 126 10.58 19.24 24.77
CA LYS A 126 11.14 20.54 25.07
C LYS A 126 12.15 21.02 24.03
N ALA A 127 13.02 20.14 23.56
CA ALA A 127 13.97 20.46 22.49
C ALA A 127 13.26 20.84 21.18
N MET A 128 12.11 20.23 20.88
CA MET A 128 11.29 20.59 19.72
C MET A 128 10.66 22.00 19.87
N GLU A 129 10.24 22.37 21.08
CA GLU A 129 9.72 23.71 21.39
C GLU A 129 10.84 24.78 21.33
N ASP A 130 12.05 24.43 21.81
CA ASP A 130 13.20 25.36 21.85
C ASP A 130 13.86 25.55 20.46
N SER A 131 13.69 24.62 19.53
CA SER A 131 14.32 24.64 18.21
C SER A 131 13.33 24.24 17.10
N PRO A 132 12.42 25.14 16.69
CA PRO A 132 11.40 24.84 15.66
C PRO A 132 11.99 24.44 14.31
N GLU A 133 13.19 24.89 13.97
CA GLU A 133 13.91 24.54 12.75
C GLU A 133 14.28 23.06 12.69
N ASN A 134 14.46 22.42 13.86
CA ASN A 134 14.79 21.00 13.98
C ASN A 134 13.58 20.13 14.38
N ALA A 135 12.38 20.71 14.49
CA ALA A 135 11.19 20.04 14.99
C ALA A 135 10.90 18.72 14.28
N ARG A 136 11.00 18.69 12.94
CA ARG A 136 10.78 17.47 12.14
C ARG A 136 11.79 16.37 12.44
N GLN A 137 13.05 16.71 12.65
CA GLN A 137 14.11 15.73 12.97
C GLN A 137 13.92 15.18 14.38
N ILE A 138 13.56 16.04 15.33
CA ILE A 138 13.28 15.64 16.71
C ILE A 138 12.04 14.76 16.79
N GLN A 139 11.00 15.09 16.05
CA GLN A 139 9.81 14.26 15.94
C GLN A 139 10.14 12.88 15.38
N LEU A 140 10.87 12.80 14.27
CA LEU A 140 11.30 11.53 13.68
C LEU A 140 12.14 10.70 14.66
N ALA A 141 13.06 11.35 15.38
CA ALA A 141 13.85 10.66 16.40
C ALA A 141 12.98 10.11 17.55
N ALA A 142 11.96 10.86 17.97
CA ALA A 142 11.02 10.42 18.99
C ALA A 142 10.17 9.25 18.51
N GLU A 143 9.66 9.27 17.27
CA GLU A 143 8.92 8.16 16.65
C GLU A 143 9.74 6.88 16.57
N ILE A 144 10.98 6.97 16.08
CA ILE A 144 11.91 5.85 16.01
C ILE A 144 12.17 5.28 17.41
N SER A 145 12.47 6.15 18.39
CA SER A 145 12.73 5.74 19.76
C SER A 145 11.51 5.05 20.37
N ARG A 146 10.31 5.55 20.12
CA ARG A 146 9.06 4.95 20.61
C ARG A 146 8.82 3.57 20.00
N LYS A 147 9.03 3.43 18.69
CA LYS A 147 8.94 2.12 18.02
C LYS A 147 9.93 1.12 18.62
N LEU A 148 11.17 1.51 18.82
CA LEU A 148 12.20 0.65 19.40
C LEU A 148 11.87 0.22 20.83
N LEU A 149 11.44 1.16 21.68
CA LEU A 149 11.07 0.89 23.07
C LEU A 149 9.81 0.02 23.18
N SER A 150 8.90 0.10 22.23
CA SER A 150 7.72 -0.77 22.15
C SER A 150 7.99 -2.14 21.50
N GLY A 151 9.23 -2.43 21.09
CA GLY A 151 9.61 -3.69 20.43
C GLY A 151 9.12 -3.80 18.98
N ARG A 152 8.72 -2.69 18.36
CA ARG A 152 8.31 -2.69 16.95
C ARG A 152 9.51 -2.56 16.02
N GLU A 153 9.39 -3.15 14.85
CA GLU A 153 10.40 -3.06 13.80
C GLU A 153 10.43 -1.65 13.19
N VAL A 154 11.62 -1.07 13.04
CA VAL A 154 11.81 0.22 12.37
C VAL A 154 12.27 -0.05 10.95
N LYS A 155 11.41 0.22 9.97
CA LYS A 155 11.81 0.30 8.56
C LYS A 155 12.35 1.70 8.30
N LEU A 156 13.61 1.80 7.94
CA LEU A 156 14.31 3.02 7.54
C LEU A 156 14.16 3.25 6.03
#